data_fa5c6b72c21a5c84b2e1c63c7eb2a2c7
#
_entry.id   fa5c6b72c21a5c84b2e1c63c7eb2a2c7
#
_cell.length_a   1.000
_cell.length_b   1.000
_cell.length_c   1.000
_cell.angle_alpha   90.00
_cell.angle_beta   90.00
_cell.angle_gamma   90.00
#
_symmetry.space_group_name_H-M   'P 1'
#
loop_
_entity.id
_entity.type
_entity.pdbx_description
1 polymer ?
#
loop_
_entity_poly.entity_id
_entity_poly.type
_entity_poly.pdbx_seq_one_letter_code
_entity_poly.pdbx_strand_id
1 'polypeptide(L)'
;MNTENEFVIFELSNGLRVVHKQVNRPVAHCGLMINAGTRDELADEQGLAHFIEHAIFKGTKKRRSFHILNRLDSVGGEIDAYTTKENTCFYGTFLTEYYDRAIELISDITLNSIFPEAELEKEKEVVLDEINVYLDTPSDQIYDDFESQVFKNHPLGNAILGNVESVRSFTKTHLEKYIDRLYTAENMVFSSVGNVSASKLKVKLEKYFGAVKSGKAIQERNSFKSLPRNVVRIPKETFQTHCILGKAAFSPDQKKRLSLILLNNVLGGPAMNSILNLKVREKYGYTYNIESNYSVYTDSGLFSIYLASDPKYMNRCITAVQRELKNLRQKKMSSNKLSLAKQQLKGQLAISRESNNNIMLSYAKSLLVRNKIDSIETIHQKI
;
A
#
# COMPACT_ATOMS: atom_id res chain seq x y z
N MET A 1 -27.13 10.91 21.11
CA MET A 1 -26.23 9.79 20.85
C MET A 1 -24.83 10.23 21.22
N ASN A 2 -24.25 9.67 22.27
CA ASN A 2 -22.90 9.99 22.70
C ASN A 2 -21.95 9.64 21.56
N THR A 3 -21.27 10.63 21.03
CA THR A 3 -20.09 10.44 20.18
C THR A 3 -18.94 9.95 21.07
N GLU A 4 -18.99 8.66 21.46
CA GLU A 4 -17.78 7.98 21.91
C GLU A 4 -16.77 8.11 20.78
N ASN A 5 -15.58 8.60 21.09
CA ASN A 5 -14.52 8.77 20.10
C ASN A 5 -14.34 7.47 19.31
N GLU A 6 -14.54 7.53 18.00
CA GLU A 6 -14.45 6.37 17.10
C GLU A 6 -13.11 5.63 17.25
N PHE A 7 -12.08 6.31 17.74
CA PHE A 7 -10.73 5.79 18.01
C PHE A 7 -9.98 6.69 19.01
N VAL A 8 -8.92 6.17 19.60
CA VAL A 8 -8.00 6.90 20.49
C VAL A 8 -6.63 6.97 19.84
N ILE A 9 -5.96 8.12 19.92
CA ILE A 9 -4.57 8.30 19.53
C ILE A 9 -3.76 8.63 20.77
N PHE A 10 -2.61 7.97 20.92
CA PHE A 10 -1.64 8.25 21.98
C PHE A 10 -0.21 7.95 21.50
N GLU A 11 0.77 8.37 22.27
CA GLU A 11 2.18 8.12 22.01
C GLU A 11 2.79 7.31 23.14
N LEU A 12 3.77 6.47 22.80
CA LEU A 12 4.64 5.81 23.77
C LEU A 12 5.76 6.76 24.22
N SER A 13 6.47 6.39 25.29
CA SER A 13 7.55 7.18 25.88
C SER A 13 8.69 7.52 24.91
N ASN A 14 8.87 6.71 23.86
CA ASN A 14 9.89 6.89 22.83
C ASN A 14 9.40 7.64 21.57
N GLY A 15 8.14 8.11 21.53
CA GLY A 15 7.56 8.82 20.38
C GLY A 15 6.84 7.93 19.36
N LEU A 16 6.72 6.62 19.58
CA LEU A 16 5.92 5.76 18.73
C LEU A 16 4.43 6.14 18.83
N ARG A 17 3.86 6.54 17.71
CA ARG A 17 2.43 6.92 17.63
C ARG A 17 1.55 5.67 17.54
N VAL A 18 0.46 5.69 18.27
CA VAL A 18 -0.49 4.58 18.34
C VAL A 18 -1.89 5.07 18.02
N VAL A 19 -2.61 4.35 17.21
CA VAL A 19 -4.07 4.50 17.03
C VAL A 19 -4.78 3.21 17.41
N HIS A 20 -5.82 3.31 18.21
CA HIS A 20 -6.60 2.17 18.64
C HIS A 20 -8.10 2.44 18.54
N LYS A 21 -8.83 1.50 17.95
CA LYS A 21 -10.29 1.44 17.97
C LYS A 21 -10.72 0.22 18.78
N GLN A 22 -11.35 0.47 19.92
CA GLN A 22 -11.95 -0.61 20.70
C GLN A 22 -13.26 -1.06 20.07
N VAL A 23 -13.40 -2.36 19.80
CA VAL A 23 -14.60 -2.98 19.26
C VAL A 23 -14.91 -4.26 20.03
N ASN A 24 -16.17 -4.52 20.33
CA ASN A 24 -16.59 -5.75 21.01
C ASN A 24 -16.76 -6.89 19.97
N ARG A 25 -15.64 -7.44 19.52
CA ARG A 25 -15.57 -8.56 18.57
C ARG A 25 -14.53 -9.57 19.06
N PRO A 26 -14.72 -10.88 18.78
CA PRO A 26 -13.75 -11.91 19.20
C PRO A 26 -12.44 -11.82 18.43
N VAL A 27 -12.46 -11.34 17.19
CA VAL A 27 -11.28 -11.18 16.34
C VAL A 27 -10.72 -9.78 16.47
N ALA A 28 -9.42 -9.68 16.61
CA ALA A 28 -8.64 -8.46 16.68
C ALA A 28 -7.63 -8.39 15.54
N HIS A 29 -7.27 -7.18 15.16
CA HIS A 29 -6.25 -6.87 14.17
C HIS A 29 -5.29 -5.86 14.75
N CYS A 30 -4.00 -6.06 14.60
CA CYS A 30 -3.02 -5.04 14.91
C CYS A 30 -1.81 -5.13 13.97
N GLY A 31 -1.12 -4.00 13.79
CA GLY A 31 0.05 -3.96 12.94
C GLY A 31 0.93 -2.75 13.21
N LEU A 32 2.18 -2.88 12.81
CA LEU A 32 3.19 -1.82 12.79
C LEU A 32 3.41 -1.38 11.35
N MET A 33 3.14 -0.14 11.07
CA MET A 33 3.41 0.48 9.76
C MET A 33 4.61 1.42 9.88
N ILE A 34 5.56 1.26 9.00
CA ILE A 34 6.82 1.99 8.97
C ILE A 34 6.79 2.90 7.74
N ASN A 35 7.13 4.16 7.91
CA ASN A 35 7.24 5.13 6.81
C ASN A 35 8.57 4.93 6.05
N ALA A 36 8.77 3.73 5.56
CA ALA A 36 9.94 3.31 4.78
C ALA A 36 9.48 2.29 3.73
N GLY A 37 9.88 2.50 2.50
CA GLY A 37 9.58 1.65 1.35
C GLY A 37 10.64 1.79 0.29
N THR A 38 10.37 1.33 -0.93
CA THR A 38 11.38 1.34 -1.99
C THR A 38 11.79 2.75 -2.45
N ARG A 39 10.97 3.76 -2.18
CA ARG A 39 11.33 5.16 -2.41
C ARG A 39 12.51 5.64 -1.56
N ASP A 40 12.75 4.99 -0.43
CA ASP A 40 13.74 5.38 0.59
C ASP A 40 15.05 4.59 0.47
N GLU A 41 15.15 3.76 -0.56
CA GLU A 41 16.34 2.98 -0.89
C GLU A 41 17.42 3.85 -1.52
N LEU A 42 18.67 3.55 -1.19
CA LEU A 42 19.85 4.11 -1.87
C LEU A 42 20.02 3.46 -3.24
N ALA A 43 20.94 3.96 -4.03
CA ALA A 43 21.14 3.49 -5.40
C ALA A 43 21.51 2.00 -5.49
N ASP A 44 22.21 1.48 -4.49
CA ASP A 44 22.62 0.08 -4.34
C ASP A 44 21.65 -0.79 -3.52
N GLU A 45 20.53 -0.21 -3.07
CA GLU A 45 19.52 -0.88 -2.23
C GLU A 45 18.22 -1.23 -2.99
N GLN A 46 18.18 -1.16 -4.33
CA GLN A 46 16.93 -1.36 -5.08
C GLN A 46 16.30 -2.75 -4.82
N GLY A 47 15.09 -2.74 -4.23
CA GLY A 47 14.35 -3.94 -3.81
C GLY A 47 14.65 -4.40 -2.38
N LEU A 48 15.50 -3.67 -1.64
CA LEU A 48 15.91 -4.06 -0.30
C LEU A 48 14.75 -4.00 0.72
N ALA A 49 13.84 -3.03 0.59
CA ALA A 49 12.67 -2.92 1.45
C ALA A 49 11.77 -4.16 1.37
N HIS A 50 11.54 -4.66 0.16
CA HIS A 50 10.79 -5.89 -0.08
C HIS A 50 11.58 -7.13 0.39
N PHE A 51 12.88 -7.18 0.11
CA PHE A 51 13.72 -8.28 0.59
C PHE A 51 13.77 -8.36 2.12
N ILE A 52 13.74 -7.24 2.84
CA ILE A 52 13.63 -7.19 4.30
C ILE A 52 12.29 -7.78 4.76
N GLU A 53 11.19 -7.47 4.07
CA GLU A 53 9.87 -8.03 4.37
C GLU A 53 9.92 -9.56 4.37
N HIS A 54 10.54 -10.19 3.38
CA HIS A 54 10.76 -11.64 3.32
C HIS A 54 11.71 -12.14 4.42
N ALA A 55 12.85 -11.48 4.56
CA ALA A 55 13.92 -11.90 5.45
C ALA A 55 13.57 -11.81 6.94
N ILE A 56 12.65 -10.93 7.32
CA ILE A 56 12.28 -10.67 8.72
C ILE A 56 11.65 -11.89 9.40
N PHE A 57 11.06 -12.82 8.62
CA PHE A 57 10.48 -14.07 9.10
C PHE A 57 11.47 -15.22 9.20
N LYS A 58 12.74 -15.02 8.84
CA LYS A 58 13.73 -16.13 8.75
C LYS A 58 14.49 -16.40 10.03
N GLY A 59 14.40 -15.52 11.02
CA GLY A 59 14.96 -15.75 12.35
C GLY A 59 15.14 -14.50 13.18
N THR A 60 14.91 -14.63 14.48
CA THR A 60 15.16 -13.61 15.50
C THR A 60 16.17 -14.12 16.51
N LYS A 61 16.60 -13.23 17.42
CA LYS A 61 17.44 -13.64 18.60
C LYS A 61 16.79 -14.74 19.44
N LYS A 62 15.45 -14.88 19.39
CA LYS A 62 14.69 -15.83 20.22
C LYS A 62 14.13 -17.02 19.44
N ARG A 63 13.93 -16.87 18.10
CA ARG A 63 13.14 -17.81 17.31
C ARG A 63 13.78 -18.12 15.96
N ARG A 64 13.70 -19.39 15.55
CA ARG A 64 13.91 -19.80 14.16
C ARG A 64 12.64 -19.55 13.37
N SER A 65 12.73 -19.52 12.04
CA SER A 65 11.61 -19.26 11.11
C SER A 65 10.35 -20.07 11.45
N PHE A 66 10.46 -21.38 11.65
CA PHE A 66 9.33 -22.23 12.02
C PHE A 66 8.56 -21.71 13.25
N HIS A 67 9.28 -21.26 14.30
CA HIS A 67 8.64 -20.75 15.51
C HIS A 67 8.01 -19.37 15.34
N ILE A 68 8.51 -18.57 14.36
CA ILE A 68 7.92 -17.29 13.99
C ILE A 68 6.57 -17.53 13.30
N LEU A 69 6.56 -18.33 12.24
CA LEU A 69 5.37 -18.65 11.48
C LEU A 69 4.31 -19.33 12.33
N ASN A 70 4.70 -20.33 13.11
CA ASN A 70 3.77 -21.08 13.97
C ASN A 70 3.26 -20.27 15.18
N ARG A 71 3.78 -19.06 15.45
CA ARG A 71 3.47 -18.31 16.68
C ARG A 71 2.00 -17.89 16.76
N LEU A 72 1.39 -17.49 15.65
CA LEU A 72 -0.03 -17.18 15.56
C LEU A 72 -0.82 -18.31 14.93
N ASP A 73 -0.29 -18.99 13.92
CA ASP A 73 -0.96 -20.08 13.22
C ASP A 73 -1.43 -21.19 14.18
N SER A 74 -0.61 -21.54 15.17
CA SER A 74 -0.96 -22.58 16.17
C SER A 74 -2.19 -22.26 17.02
N VAL A 75 -2.69 -21.04 16.97
CA VAL A 75 -3.89 -20.58 17.69
C VAL A 75 -4.96 -20.04 16.74
N GLY A 76 -4.84 -20.33 15.43
CA GLY A 76 -5.78 -19.92 14.41
C GLY A 76 -5.70 -18.44 14.06
N GLY A 77 -4.58 -17.77 14.37
CA GLY A 77 -4.30 -16.42 13.93
C GLY A 77 -3.40 -16.43 12.70
N GLU A 78 -3.23 -15.27 12.09
CA GLU A 78 -2.44 -15.05 10.88
C GLU A 78 -1.48 -13.87 11.10
N ILE A 79 -0.28 -13.93 10.51
CA ILE A 79 0.64 -12.81 10.40
C ILE A 79 0.94 -12.61 8.93
N ASP A 80 0.96 -11.35 8.51
CA ASP A 80 1.16 -10.97 7.12
C ASP A 80 1.98 -9.68 7.03
N ALA A 81 2.52 -9.39 5.85
CA ALA A 81 3.30 -8.20 5.60
C ALA A 81 3.08 -7.69 4.16
N TYR A 82 3.38 -6.43 3.93
CA TYR A 82 3.48 -5.89 2.59
C TYR A 82 4.43 -4.69 2.54
N THR A 83 5.06 -4.52 1.39
CA THR A 83 5.90 -3.38 1.06
C THR A 83 5.31 -2.59 -0.10
N THR A 84 5.34 -1.26 0.02
CA THR A 84 4.96 -0.33 -1.05
C THR A 84 6.13 0.61 -1.35
N LYS A 85 5.92 1.54 -2.26
CA LYS A 85 6.92 2.57 -2.56
C LYS A 85 7.31 3.41 -1.32
N GLU A 86 6.40 3.63 -0.37
CA GLU A 86 6.61 4.57 0.74
C GLU A 86 6.41 4.00 2.15
N ASN A 87 5.92 2.77 2.26
CA ASN A 87 5.72 2.14 3.58
C ASN A 87 5.81 0.62 3.52
N THR A 88 6.25 0.04 4.63
CA THR A 88 6.22 -1.38 4.93
C THR A 88 5.33 -1.61 6.14
N CYS A 89 4.52 -2.66 6.14
CA CYS A 89 3.59 -2.97 7.21
C CYS A 89 3.68 -4.45 7.61
N PHE A 90 3.78 -4.71 8.90
CA PHE A 90 3.70 -6.04 9.51
C PHE A 90 2.45 -6.08 10.38
N TYR A 91 1.53 -7.00 10.12
CA TYR A 91 0.25 -7.01 10.82
C TYR A 91 -0.27 -8.44 11.04
N GLY A 92 -1.14 -8.59 12.02
CA GLY A 92 -1.75 -9.87 12.33
C GLY A 92 -3.24 -9.78 12.61
N THR A 93 -3.92 -10.90 12.35
CA THR A 93 -5.32 -11.17 12.67
C THR A 93 -5.39 -12.34 13.62
N PHE A 94 -6.07 -12.19 14.76
CA PHE A 94 -6.05 -13.19 15.84
C PHE A 94 -7.26 -13.04 16.77
N LEU A 95 -7.52 -14.06 17.60
CA LEU A 95 -8.50 -13.94 18.67
C LEU A 95 -8.00 -12.99 19.77
N THR A 96 -8.89 -12.16 20.30
CA THR A 96 -8.60 -11.08 21.28
C THR A 96 -7.74 -11.54 22.46
N GLU A 97 -7.87 -12.78 22.92
CA GLU A 97 -7.06 -13.35 24.01
C GLU A 97 -5.56 -13.42 23.68
N TYR A 98 -5.19 -13.45 22.39
CA TYR A 98 -3.81 -13.54 21.93
C TYR A 98 -3.15 -12.19 21.59
N TYR A 99 -3.70 -11.05 22.02
CA TYR A 99 -3.09 -9.74 21.83
C TYR A 99 -1.62 -9.66 22.24
N ASP A 100 -1.28 -10.23 23.39
CA ASP A 100 0.10 -10.23 23.90
C ASP A 100 1.04 -10.99 22.97
N ARG A 101 0.56 -12.12 22.45
CA ARG A 101 1.30 -12.98 21.51
C ARG A 101 1.55 -12.26 20.17
N ALA A 102 0.55 -11.57 19.63
CA ALA A 102 0.63 -10.86 18.37
C ALA A 102 1.57 -9.64 18.47
N ILE A 103 1.40 -8.81 19.51
CA ILE A 103 2.25 -7.63 19.73
C ILE A 103 3.70 -8.07 19.97
N GLU A 104 3.92 -9.10 20.76
CA GLU A 104 5.25 -9.64 21.05
C GLU A 104 5.91 -10.17 19.77
N LEU A 105 5.17 -10.88 18.91
CA LEU A 105 5.69 -11.41 17.65
C LEU A 105 6.08 -10.28 16.69
N ILE A 106 5.18 -9.30 16.47
CA ILE A 106 5.46 -8.16 15.58
C ILE A 106 6.70 -7.40 16.08
N SER A 107 6.81 -7.19 17.40
CA SER A 107 7.99 -6.57 17.98
C SER A 107 9.25 -7.40 17.77
N ASP A 108 9.19 -8.72 17.99
CA ASP A 108 10.35 -9.59 17.88
C ASP A 108 10.90 -9.66 16.46
N ILE A 109 10.02 -9.81 15.45
CA ILE A 109 10.45 -9.85 14.05
C ILE A 109 10.97 -8.49 13.56
N THR A 110 10.42 -7.37 14.02
CA THR A 110 10.85 -6.04 13.57
C THR A 110 12.11 -5.53 14.25
N LEU A 111 12.36 -5.90 15.52
CA LEU A 111 13.43 -5.33 16.34
C LEU A 111 14.58 -6.31 16.63
N ASN A 112 14.36 -7.59 16.49
CA ASN A 112 15.30 -8.63 16.91
C ASN A 112 15.68 -9.61 15.80
N SER A 113 15.33 -9.34 14.55
CA SER A 113 15.76 -10.15 13.41
C SER A 113 17.27 -10.22 13.32
N ILE A 114 17.82 -11.40 13.05
CA ILE A 114 19.26 -11.67 12.99
C ILE A 114 19.77 -11.98 11.59
N PHE A 115 18.86 -12.13 10.62
CA PHE A 115 19.17 -12.34 9.21
C PHE A 115 20.24 -13.42 8.98
N PRO A 116 19.97 -14.71 9.28
CA PRO A 116 20.96 -15.77 9.10
C PRO A 116 21.37 -15.89 7.63
N GLU A 117 22.67 -15.87 7.32
CA GLU A 117 23.18 -15.90 5.94
C GLU A 117 22.59 -17.05 5.10
N ALA A 118 22.57 -18.26 5.66
CA ALA A 118 22.02 -19.42 4.95
C ALA A 118 20.53 -19.27 4.60
N GLU A 119 19.75 -18.54 5.40
CA GLU A 119 18.35 -18.23 5.11
C GLU A 119 18.23 -17.07 4.10
N LEU A 120 19.13 -16.08 4.16
CA LEU A 120 19.16 -15.01 3.15
C LEU A 120 19.47 -15.55 1.76
N GLU A 121 20.42 -16.47 1.61
CA GLU A 121 20.74 -17.07 0.30
C GLU A 121 19.54 -17.84 -0.27
N LYS A 122 18.79 -18.58 0.55
CA LYS A 122 17.55 -19.24 0.12
C LYS A 122 16.50 -18.21 -0.31
N GLU A 123 16.36 -17.12 0.46
CA GLU A 123 15.35 -16.12 0.20
C GLU A 123 15.63 -15.29 -1.05
N LYS A 124 16.92 -15.11 -1.42
CA LYS A 124 17.29 -14.53 -2.72
C LYS A 124 16.70 -15.32 -3.86
N GLU A 125 16.81 -16.66 -3.84
CA GLU A 125 16.24 -17.47 -4.91
C GLU A 125 14.70 -17.39 -4.95
N VAL A 126 14.03 -17.30 -3.79
CA VAL A 126 12.58 -17.08 -3.73
C VAL A 126 12.18 -15.74 -4.36
N VAL A 127 12.88 -14.65 -4.03
CA VAL A 127 12.58 -13.32 -4.60
C VAL A 127 12.95 -13.26 -6.09
N LEU A 128 14.00 -13.97 -6.52
CA LEU A 128 14.35 -14.08 -7.94
C LEU A 128 13.28 -14.83 -8.73
N ASP A 129 12.71 -15.89 -8.16
CA ASP A 129 11.58 -16.60 -8.76
C ASP A 129 10.33 -15.70 -8.83
N GLU A 130 10.07 -14.90 -7.81
CA GLU A 130 8.98 -13.91 -7.82
C GLU A 130 9.18 -12.85 -8.91
N ILE A 131 10.40 -12.33 -9.09
CA ILE A 131 10.74 -11.43 -10.20
C ILE A 131 10.43 -12.11 -11.54
N ASN A 132 10.81 -13.37 -11.72
CA ASN A 132 10.53 -14.11 -12.97
C ASN A 132 9.03 -14.27 -13.21
N VAL A 133 8.25 -14.65 -12.20
CA VAL A 133 6.77 -14.74 -12.29
C VAL A 133 6.17 -13.37 -12.67
N TYR A 134 6.69 -12.29 -12.13
CA TYR A 134 6.25 -10.95 -12.46
C TYR A 134 6.57 -10.56 -13.91
N LEU A 135 7.76 -10.90 -14.39
CA LEU A 135 8.18 -10.69 -15.79
C LEU A 135 7.36 -11.52 -16.78
N ASP A 136 6.90 -12.71 -16.38
CA ASP A 136 6.04 -13.60 -17.15
C ASP A 136 4.55 -13.20 -17.09
N THR A 137 4.21 -12.19 -16.28
CA THR A 137 2.84 -11.69 -16.13
C THR A 137 2.71 -10.28 -16.72
N PRO A 138 2.43 -10.13 -18.03
CA PRO A 138 2.39 -8.82 -18.70
C PRO A 138 1.38 -7.83 -18.10
N SER A 139 0.30 -8.33 -17.49
CA SER A 139 -0.70 -7.51 -16.79
C SER A 139 -0.13 -6.80 -15.56
N ASP A 140 0.88 -7.37 -14.92
CA ASP A 140 1.49 -6.82 -13.71
C ASP A 140 2.74 -6.02 -14.09
N GLN A 141 3.61 -6.58 -14.92
CA GLN A 141 4.83 -5.91 -15.35
C GLN A 141 4.58 -4.55 -15.99
N ILE A 142 3.47 -4.38 -16.73
CA ILE A 142 3.18 -3.11 -17.40
C ILE A 142 2.99 -1.94 -16.42
N TYR A 143 2.62 -2.21 -15.16
CA TYR A 143 2.52 -1.15 -14.15
C TYR A 143 3.90 -0.63 -13.75
N ASP A 144 4.89 -1.51 -13.53
CA ASP A 144 6.26 -1.10 -13.25
C ASP A 144 6.90 -0.39 -14.45
N ASP A 145 6.70 -0.91 -15.67
CA ASP A 145 7.15 -0.26 -16.90
C ASP A 145 6.55 1.15 -17.03
N PHE A 146 5.27 1.31 -16.70
CA PHE A 146 4.60 2.61 -16.75
C PHE A 146 5.10 3.56 -15.65
N GLU A 147 5.23 3.09 -14.40
CA GLU A 147 5.74 3.89 -13.30
C GLU A 147 7.17 4.36 -13.56
N SER A 148 8.04 3.48 -14.10
CA SER A 148 9.39 3.83 -14.49
C SER A 148 9.47 4.92 -15.55
N GLN A 149 8.48 4.99 -16.45
CA GLN A 149 8.37 6.04 -17.47
C GLN A 149 7.85 7.36 -16.88
N VAL A 150 6.83 7.30 -16.03
CA VAL A 150 6.24 8.49 -15.41
C VAL A 150 7.20 9.12 -14.41
N PHE A 151 7.89 8.30 -13.61
CA PHE A 151 8.82 8.71 -12.56
C PHE A 151 10.29 8.49 -12.95
N LYS A 152 10.62 8.65 -14.22
CA LYS A 152 11.98 8.43 -14.73
C LYS A 152 13.02 9.22 -13.94
N ASN A 153 14.10 8.56 -13.54
CA ASN A 153 15.17 9.11 -12.71
C ASN A 153 14.70 9.59 -11.31
N HIS A 154 13.63 9.02 -10.81
CA HIS A 154 13.11 9.30 -9.48
C HIS A 154 12.80 7.98 -8.76
N PRO A 155 13.05 7.84 -7.43
CA PRO A 155 12.88 6.57 -6.72
C PRO A 155 11.46 5.95 -6.80
N LEU A 156 10.41 6.75 -6.98
CA LEU A 156 9.06 6.24 -7.23
C LEU A 156 8.95 5.39 -8.51
N GLY A 157 9.90 5.51 -9.44
CA GLY A 157 9.94 4.70 -10.67
C GLY A 157 10.64 3.37 -10.53
N ASN A 158 11.31 3.10 -9.40
CA ASN A 158 11.99 1.83 -9.16
C ASN A 158 10.97 0.72 -8.88
N ALA A 159 11.20 -0.50 -9.40
CA ALA A 159 10.36 -1.66 -9.08
C ALA A 159 10.45 -2.00 -7.59
N ILE A 160 9.34 -2.48 -7.00
CA ILE A 160 9.31 -2.87 -5.58
C ILE A 160 10.18 -4.10 -5.33
N LEU A 161 10.17 -5.04 -6.26
CA LEU A 161 10.98 -6.27 -6.19
C LEU A 161 12.49 -6.03 -6.43
N GLY A 162 12.87 -4.83 -6.88
CA GLY A 162 14.24 -4.56 -7.34
C GLY A 162 14.55 -5.24 -8.68
N ASN A 163 15.77 -5.71 -8.82
CA ASN A 163 16.23 -6.46 -10.00
C ASN A 163 17.19 -7.59 -9.58
N VAL A 164 17.49 -8.49 -10.55
CA VAL A 164 18.32 -9.68 -10.31
C VAL A 164 19.68 -9.33 -9.71
N GLU A 165 20.33 -8.27 -10.20
CA GLU A 165 21.66 -7.87 -9.75
C GLU A 165 21.62 -7.34 -8.30
N SER A 166 20.66 -6.46 -7.99
CA SER A 166 20.50 -5.91 -6.64
C SER A 166 20.18 -7.00 -5.62
N VAL A 167 19.20 -7.89 -5.92
CA VAL A 167 18.81 -8.96 -5.01
C VAL A 167 19.99 -9.90 -4.72
N ARG A 168 20.77 -10.29 -5.73
CA ARG A 168 21.97 -11.12 -5.54
C ARG A 168 23.04 -10.46 -4.69
N SER A 169 23.13 -9.13 -4.70
CA SER A 169 24.13 -8.36 -3.96
C SER A 169 23.82 -8.19 -2.47
N PHE A 170 22.58 -8.41 -2.03
CA PHE A 170 22.16 -8.14 -0.68
C PHE A 170 22.91 -9.01 0.34
N THR A 171 23.34 -8.38 1.40
CA THR A 171 23.98 -9.02 2.55
C THR A 171 23.29 -8.58 3.82
N LYS A 172 23.48 -9.32 4.89
CA LYS A 172 23.01 -8.95 6.23
C LYS A 172 23.29 -7.48 6.58
N THR A 173 24.47 -6.98 6.21
CA THR A 173 24.88 -5.59 6.47
C THR A 173 23.99 -4.57 5.75
N HIS A 174 23.49 -4.87 4.55
CA HIS A 174 22.55 -3.99 3.83
C HIS A 174 21.23 -3.90 4.60
N LEU A 175 20.67 -5.05 5.04
CA LEU A 175 19.41 -5.10 5.79
C LEU A 175 19.52 -4.33 7.11
N GLU A 176 20.60 -4.57 7.87
CA GLU A 176 20.85 -3.91 9.16
C GLU A 176 20.98 -2.39 9.01
N LYS A 177 21.73 -1.91 8.00
CA LYS A 177 21.89 -0.47 7.72
C LYS A 177 20.57 0.20 7.34
N TYR A 178 19.76 -0.45 6.49
CA TYR A 178 18.44 0.05 6.10
C TYR A 178 17.53 0.18 7.32
N ILE A 179 17.47 -0.85 8.15
CA ILE A 179 16.64 -0.87 9.38
C ILE A 179 17.13 0.19 10.37
N ASP A 180 18.45 0.27 10.64
CA ASP A 180 19.00 1.27 11.59
C ASP A 180 18.73 2.70 11.15
N ARG A 181 18.72 2.97 9.84
CA ARG A 181 18.46 4.28 9.25
C ARG A 181 16.97 4.66 9.32
N LEU A 182 16.05 3.72 9.11
CA LEU A 182 14.65 4.02 8.82
C LEU A 182 13.66 3.53 9.90
N TYR A 183 14.00 2.50 10.71
CA TYR A 183 13.09 1.91 11.69
C TYR A 183 13.24 2.59 13.05
N THR A 184 12.82 3.85 13.13
CA THR A 184 12.80 4.64 14.36
C THR A 184 11.37 4.88 14.84
N ALA A 185 11.19 5.10 16.12
CA ALA A 185 9.86 5.23 16.74
C ALA A 185 8.98 6.31 16.10
N GLU A 186 9.56 7.49 15.82
CA GLU A 186 8.82 8.60 15.18
C GLU A 186 8.47 8.30 13.70
N ASN A 187 9.17 7.36 13.06
CA ASN A 187 8.90 6.92 11.68
C ASN A 187 7.91 5.76 11.59
N MET A 188 7.30 5.38 12.70
CA MET A 188 6.37 4.27 12.81
C MET A 188 5.02 4.67 13.38
N VAL A 189 4.01 3.87 13.06
CA VAL A 189 2.69 3.92 13.68
C VAL A 189 2.24 2.51 14.00
N PHE A 190 1.86 2.26 15.25
CA PHE A 190 1.16 1.06 15.62
C PHE A 190 -0.35 1.29 15.55
N SER A 191 -1.07 0.42 14.86
CA SER A 191 -2.53 0.50 14.71
C SER A 191 -3.19 -0.77 15.23
N SER A 192 -4.32 -0.62 15.89
CA SER A 192 -5.05 -1.75 16.45
C SER A 192 -6.57 -1.54 16.41
N VAL A 193 -7.29 -2.59 16.08
CA VAL A 193 -8.76 -2.68 16.15
C VAL A 193 -9.13 -4.01 16.82
N GLY A 194 -9.76 -3.94 18.01
CA GLY A 194 -10.12 -5.17 18.74
C GLY A 194 -10.62 -4.89 20.17
N ASN A 195 -10.97 -5.96 20.87
CA ASN A 195 -11.56 -5.87 22.20
C ASN A 195 -10.51 -5.82 23.32
N VAL A 196 -9.77 -4.73 23.37
CA VAL A 196 -8.83 -4.40 24.45
C VAL A 196 -8.96 -2.92 24.80
N SER A 197 -8.84 -2.55 26.07
CA SER A 197 -8.85 -1.12 26.43
C SER A 197 -7.53 -0.45 26.05
N ALA A 198 -7.60 0.84 25.67
CA ALA A 198 -6.42 1.61 25.29
C ALA A 198 -5.33 1.62 26.38
N SER A 199 -5.70 1.66 27.65
CA SER A 199 -4.77 1.59 28.77
C SER A 199 -4.01 0.27 28.86
N LYS A 200 -4.71 -0.88 28.71
CA LYS A 200 -4.09 -2.20 28.66
C LYS A 200 -3.19 -2.35 27.43
N LEU A 201 -3.65 -1.85 26.28
CA LEU A 201 -2.86 -1.85 25.05
C LEU A 201 -1.58 -1.04 25.22
N LYS A 202 -1.65 0.16 25.81
CA LYS A 202 -0.48 1.02 26.05
C LYS A 202 0.57 0.32 26.91
N VAL A 203 0.19 -0.34 27.98
CA VAL A 203 1.12 -1.08 28.85
C VAL A 203 1.84 -2.19 28.06
N LYS A 204 1.10 -2.94 27.21
CA LYS A 204 1.70 -3.97 26.37
C LYS A 204 2.68 -3.40 25.35
N LEU A 205 2.30 -2.30 24.71
CA LEU A 205 3.15 -1.65 23.71
C LEU A 205 4.41 -1.05 24.32
N GLU A 206 4.32 -0.41 25.49
CA GLU A 206 5.51 0.07 26.21
C GLU A 206 6.47 -1.07 26.55
N LYS A 207 5.96 -2.23 26.96
CA LYS A 207 6.77 -3.42 27.25
C LYS A 207 7.56 -3.91 26.03
N TYR A 208 6.95 -3.93 24.84
CA TYR A 208 7.53 -4.56 23.66
C TYR A 208 8.19 -3.58 22.69
N PHE A 209 7.70 -2.35 22.60
CA PHE A 209 8.20 -1.34 21.69
C PHE A 209 8.88 -0.14 22.39
N GLY A 210 8.83 -0.05 23.71
CA GLY A 210 9.43 1.06 24.45
C GLY A 210 10.95 1.22 24.27
N ALA A 211 11.64 0.14 23.88
CA ALA A 211 13.07 0.16 23.60
C ALA A 211 13.44 0.52 22.15
N VAL A 212 12.45 0.79 21.28
CA VAL A 212 12.71 1.23 19.91
C VAL A 212 13.45 2.57 19.94
N LYS A 213 14.47 2.70 19.12
CA LYS A 213 15.28 3.93 18.98
C LYS A 213 14.37 5.13 18.72
N SER A 214 14.42 6.12 19.59
CA SER A 214 13.74 7.40 19.42
C SER A 214 14.37 8.23 18.32
N GLY A 215 13.63 9.20 17.80
CA GLY A 215 14.11 10.18 16.83
C GLY A 215 13.56 9.94 15.43
N LYS A 216 13.92 10.86 14.54
CA LYS A 216 13.50 10.85 13.14
C LYS A 216 14.39 9.93 12.32
N ALA A 217 13.79 9.26 11.34
CA ALA A 217 14.54 8.52 10.34
C ALA A 217 15.39 9.47 9.49
N ILE A 218 16.55 8.96 9.03
CA ILE A 218 17.37 9.65 8.03
C ILE A 218 16.79 9.29 6.66
N GLN A 219 15.93 10.16 6.16
CA GLN A 219 15.13 9.92 4.97
C GLN A 219 15.06 11.19 4.12
N GLU A 220 15.45 11.09 2.86
CA GLU A 220 15.38 12.19 1.89
C GLU A 220 14.42 11.83 0.76
N ARG A 221 13.23 12.41 0.78
CA ARG A 221 12.25 12.28 -0.30
C ARG A 221 12.23 13.55 -1.14
N ASN A 222 12.96 13.51 -2.25
CA ASN A 222 12.94 14.59 -3.23
C ASN A 222 11.58 14.68 -3.91
N SER A 223 11.13 15.91 -4.19
CA SER A 223 9.86 16.14 -4.89
C SER A 223 9.98 15.77 -6.37
N PHE A 224 8.96 15.07 -6.87
CA PHE A 224 8.89 14.71 -8.28
C PHE A 224 8.53 15.91 -9.17
N LYS A 225 9.29 16.09 -10.26
CA LYS A 225 8.96 17.06 -11.33
C LYS A 225 8.35 16.30 -12.51
N SER A 226 7.13 16.67 -12.91
CA SER A 226 6.43 16.05 -14.03
C SER A 226 7.24 16.09 -15.31
N LEU A 227 7.30 14.96 -16.01
CA LEU A 227 8.00 14.83 -17.28
C LEU A 227 7.08 15.11 -18.48
N PRO A 228 7.66 15.43 -19.66
CA PRO A 228 6.90 15.55 -20.90
C PRO A 228 6.17 14.26 -21.27
N ARG A 229 5.15 14.40 -22.12
CA ARG A 229 4.41 13.25 -22.66
C ARG A 229 5.36 12.33 -23.44
N ASN A 230 5.28 11.05 -23.14
CA ASN A 230 5.99 9.99 -23.85
C ASN A 230 5.03 8.85 -24.25
N VAL A 231 5.39 8.08 -25.27
CA VAL A 231 4.72 6.84 -25.68
C VAL A 231 5.78 5.78 -25.87
N VAL A 232 5.70 4.73 -25.08
CA VAL A 232 6.61 3.59 -25.18
C VAL A 232 5.83 2.37 -25.65
N ARG A 233 6.45 1.57 -26.53
CA ARG A 233 5.90 0.30 -27.00
C ARG A 233 6.96 -0.77 -26.80
N ILE A 234 6.62 -1.79 -26.06
CA ILE A 234 7.50 -2.92 -25.75
C ILE A 234 6.87 -4.16 -26.41
N PRO A 235 7.51 -4.74 -27.43
CA PRO A 235 7.02 -5.97 -28.04
C PRO A 235 7.15 -7.13 -27.06
N LYS A 236 6.09 -7.91 -26.92
CA LYS A 236 6.01 -9.11 -26.07
C LYS A 236 5.21 -10.19 -26.80
N GLU A 237 5.59 -11.44 -26.63
CA GLU A 237 4.85 -12.60 -27.16
C GLU A 237 3.69 -12.93 -26.21
N THR A 238 2.57 -12.23 -26.39
CA THR A 238 1.36 -12.38 -25.56
C THR A 238 0.10 -12.44 -26.44
N PHE A 239 -0.93 -13.15 -25.97
CA PHE A 239 -2.23 -13.19 -26.66
C PHE A 239 -2.96 -11.85 -26.65
N GLN A 240 -2.77 -11.04 -25.62
CA GLN A 240 -3.39 -9.73 -25.47
C GLN A 240 -2.33 -8.64 -25.50
N THR A 241 -2.70 -7.50 -26.05
CA THR A 241 -1.95 -6.27 -25.88
C THR A 241 -2.43 -5.58 -24.61
N HIS A 242 -1.50 -5.21 -23.75
CA HIS A 242 -1.74 -4.44 -22.54
C HIS A 242 -1.38 -2.98 -22.79
N CYS A 243 -2.16 -2.05 -22.23
CA CYS A 243 -1.94 -0.63 -22.38
C CYS A 243 -2.24 0.11 -21.08
N ILE A 244 -1.35 1.02 -20.67
CA ILE A 244 -1.62 2.00 -19.64
C ILE A 244 -1.54 3.40 -20.21
N LEU A 245 -2.54 4.22 -19.89
CA LEU A 245 -2.62 5.63 -20.19
C LEU A 245 -2.66 6.39 -18.87
N GLY A 246 -1.76 7.33 -18.66
CA GLY A 246 -1.79 8.07 -17.39
C GLY A 246 -0.71 9.12 -17.28
N LYS A 247 -0.60 9.70 -16.10
CA LYS A 247 0.38 10.73 -15.75
C LYS A 247 0.45 10.94 -14.25
N ALA A 248 1.48 11.66 -13.80
CA ALA A 248 1.52 12.20 -12.45
C ALA A 248 0.27 13.02 -12.13
N ALA A 249 -0.22 12.87 -10.90
CA ALA A 249 -1.48 13.44 -10.44
C ALA A 249 -1.30 14.19 -9.09
N PHE A 250 -2.41 14.56 -8.45
CA PHE A 250 -2.40 15.38 -7.24
C PHE A 250 -1.82 14.64 -6.04
N SER A 251 -1.05 15.37 -5.23
CA SER A 251 -0.60 14.93 -3.91
C SER A 251 -1.73 14.95 -2.86
N PRO A 252 -1.52 14.35 -1.67
CA PRO A 252 -2.51 14.32 -0.60
C PRO A 252 -3.02 15.69 -0.16
N ASP A 253 -2.16 16.71 -0.20
CA ASP A 253 -2.46 18.06 0.31
C ASP A 253 -3.21 18.94 -0.69
N GLN A 254 -3.26 18.53 -1.95
CA GLN A 254 -3.91 19.32 -2.99
C GLN A 254 -5.44 19.20 -2.92
N LYS A 255 -6.13 20.35 -2.86
CA LYS A 255 -7.61 20.44 -2.74
C LYS A 255 -8.36 19.64 -3.81
N LYS A 256 -7.81 19.53 -5.03
CA LYS A 256 -8.43 18.80 -6.15
C LYS A 256 -8.34 17.27 -6.03
N ARG A 257 -7.59 16.74 -5.05
CA ARG A 257 -7.44 15.29 -4.84
C ARG A 257 -8.78 14.58 -4.66
N LEU A 258 -9.68 15.11 -3.84
CA LEU A 258 -10.99 14.49 -3.61
C LEU A 258 -11.84 14.45 -4.87
N SER A 259 -11.78 15.52 -5.69
CA SER A 259 -12.46 15.52 -6.99
C SER A 259 -11.88 14.45 -7.93
N LEU A 260 -10.57 14.20 -7.88
CA LEU A 260 -9.94 13.15 -8.68
C LEU A 260 -10.33 11.74 -8.17
N ILE A 261 -10.44 11.54 -6.86
CA ILE A 261 -10.94 10.27 -6.29
C ILE A 261 -12.36 9.99 -6.81
N LEU A 262 -13.26 10.97 -6.75
CA LEU A 262 -14.62 10.81 -7.26
C LEU A 262 -14.63 10.57 -8.77
N LEU A 263 -13.82 11.33 -9.52
CA LEU A 263 -13.69 11.16 -10.97
C LEU A 263 -13.16 9.76 -11.33
N ASN A 264 -12.14 9.29 -10.63
CA ASN A 264 -11.60 7.94 -10.81
C ASN A 264 -12.67 6.87 -10.58
N ASN A 265 -13.44 6.99 -9.49
CA ASN A 265 -14.51 6.05 -9.19
C ASN A 265 -15.59 6.01 -10.29
N VAL A 266 -15.97 7.16 -10.84
CA VAL A 266 -16.97 7.28 -11.92
C VAL A 266 -16.41 6.79 -13.25
N LEU A 267 -15.13 7.07 -13.55
CA LEU A 267 -14.52 6.77 -14.83
C LEU A 267 -14.28 5.28 -15.02
N GLY A 268 -13.53 4.66 -14.14
CA GLY A 268 -13.11 3.27 -14.26
C GLY A 268 -12.86 2.62 -12.91
N GLY A 269 -13.56 3.08 -11.84
CA GLY A 269 -13.54 2.46 -10.53
C GLY A 269 -14.14 1.05 -10.53
N PRO A 270 -14.18 0.37 -9.37
CA PRO A 270 -14.49 -1.06 -9.27
C PRO A 270 -15.93 -1.43 -9.62
N ALA A 271 -16.81 -0.45 -9.76
CA ALA A 271 -18.22 -0.71 -10.05
C ALA A 271 -18.46 -0.98 -11.55
N MET A 272 -19.30 -1.96 -11.84
CA MET A 272 -19.64 -2.36 -13.22
C MET A 272 -20.31 -1.24 -14.03
N ASN A 273 -20.91 -0.26 -13.37
CA ASN A 273 -21.52 0.91 -14.00
C ASN A 273 -20.55 2.06 -14.27
N SER A 274 -19.25 1.87 -14.09
CA SER A 274 -18.24 2.87 -14.43
C SER A 274 -18.26 3.19 -15.94
N ILE A 275 -17.90 4.42 -16.30
CA ILE A 275 -17.99 4.91 -17.69
C ILE A 275 -17.21 4.01 -18.65
N LEU A 276 -15.97 3.68 -18.30
CA LEU A 276 -15.11 2.86 -19.17
C LEU A 276 -15.67 1.46 -19.33
N ASN A 277 -16.14 0.83 -18.24
CA ASN A 277 -16.75 -0.48 -18.29
C ASN A 277 -17.97 -0.48 -19.24
N LEU A 278 -18.92 0.45 -19.05
CA LEU A 278 -20.13 0.52 -19.87
C LEU A 278 -19.83 0.90 -21.34
N LYS A 279 -18.86 1.79 -21.60
CA LYS A 279 -18.64 2.37 -22.93
C LYS A 279 -17.59 1.63 -23.75
N VAL A 280 -16.73 0.85 -23.15
CA VAL A 280 -15.66 0.12 -23.87
C VAL A 280 -15.87 -1.38 -23.77
N ARG A 281 -16.11 -1.91 -22.55
CA ARG A 281 -16.32 -3.33 -22.36
C ARG A 281 -17.73 -3.75 -22.78
N GLU A 282 -18.77 -3.22 -22.13
CA GLU A 282 -20.15 -3.69 -22.35
C GLU A 282 -20.67 -3.32 -23.75
N LYS A 283 -20.42 -2.08 -24.19
CA LYS A 283 -20.96 -1.60 -25.46
C LYS A 283 -20.29 -2.23 -26.68
N TYR A 284 -18.99 -2.45 -26.64
CA TYR A 284 -18.21 -2.87 -27.83
C TYR A 284 -17.60 -4.26 -27.70
N GLY A 285 -17.46 -4.80 -26.48
CA GLY A 285 -16.80 -6.09 -26.25
C GLY A 285 -15.32 -6.11 -26.66
N TYR A 286 -14.65 -4.96 -26.71
CA TYR A 286 -13.28 -4.85 -27.20
C TYR A 286 -12.24 -5.24 -26.14
N THR A 287 -12.60 -5.19 -24.86
CA THR A 287 -11.74 -5.51 -23.74
C THR A 287 -12.50 -6.30 -22.70
N TYR A 288 -11.83 -7.19 -22.00
CA TYR A 288 -12.39 -7.88 -20.83
C TYR A 288 -12.07 -7.10 -19.54
N ASN A 289 -10.87 -6.53 -19.46
CA ASN A 289 -10.43 -5.77 -18.30
C ASN A 289 -10.10 -4.32 -18.68
N ILE A 290 -10.78 -3.37 -18.05
CA ILE A 290 -10.52 -1.94 -18.15
C ILE A 290 -10.84 -1.27 -16.82
N GLU A 291 -9.88 -0.54 -16.29
CA GLU A 291 -10.01 0.14 -15.01
C GLU A 291 -9.23 1.45 -14.98
N SER A 292 -9.56 2.31 -14.05
CA SER A 292 -8.75 3.47 -13.72
C SER A 292 -8.34 3.45 -12.25
N ASN A 293 -7.10 3.84 -11.99
CA ASN A 293 -6.54 3.88 -10.66
C ASN A 293 -5.93 5.26 -10.34
N TYR A 294 -5.98 5.62 -9.08
CA TYR A 294 -5.31 6.81 -8.56
C TYR A 294 -4.53 6.45 -7.30
N SER A 295 -3.23 6.25 -7.47
CA SER A 295 -2.27 6.04 -6.38
C SER A 295 -1.81 7.38 -5.82
N VAL A 296 -1.73 7.47 -4.49
CA VAL A 296 -1.33 8.69 -3.77
C VAL A 296 -0.02 8.43 -3.05
N TYR A 297 0.97 9.27 -3.35
CA TYR A 297 2.28 9.34 -2.68
C TYR A 297 2.36 10.58 -1.80
N THR A 298 3.35 10.67 -0.92
CA THR A 298 3.49 11.76 0.06
C THR A 298 3.45 13.16 -0.56
N ASP A 299 4.10 13.35 -1.71
CA ASP A 299 4.24 14.65 -2.41
C ASP A 299 3.71 14.65 -3.85
N SER A 300 3.19 13.52 -4.32
CA SER A 300 2.73 13.33 -5.70
C SER A 300 1.53 12.39 -5.74
N GLY A 301 1.10 12.05 -6.92
CA GLY A 301 0.16 10.98 -7.20
C GLY A 301 0.36 10.44 -8.61
N LEU A 302 -0.24 9.31 -8.89
CA LEU A 302 -0.27 8.67 -10.19
C LEU A 302 -1.71 8.36 -10.57
N PHE A 303 -2.16 8.88 -11.71
CA PHE A 303 -3.43 8.50 -12.31
C PHE A 303 -3.17 7.65 -13.53
N SER A 304 -3.78 6.47 -13.58
CA SER A 304 -3.63 5.52 -14.67
C SER A 304 -4.99 4.95 -15.12
N ILE A 305 -5.06 4.58 -16.40
CA ILE A 305 -6.12 3.79 -16.98
C ILE A 305 -5.45 2.60 -17.64
N TYR A 306 -5.71 1.40 -17.12
CA TYR A 306 -5.25 0.15 -17.67
C TYR A 306 -6.33 -0.49 -18.53
N LEU A 307 -5.93 -1.14 -19.59
CA LEU A 307 -6.79 -2.00 -20.40
C LEU A 307 -5.99 -3.13 -21.10
N ALA A 308 -6.60 -4.29 -21.24
CA ALA A 308 -6.09 -5.41 -22.01
C ALA A 308 -7.08 -5.78 -23.12
N SER A 309 -6.59 -6.01 -24.33
CA SER A 309 -7.43 -6.27 -25.51
C SER A 309 -6.70 -7.11 -26.55
N ASP A 310 -7.46 -7.79 -27.39
CA ASP A 310 -6.91 -8.35 -28.63
C ASP A 310 -6.17 -7.23 -29.44
N PRO A 311 -5.00 -7.50 -30.00
CA PRO A 311 -4.22 -6.50 -30.76
C PRO A 311 -5.03 -5.74 -31.82
N LYS A 312 -5.97 -6.42 -32.51
CA LYS A 312 -6.82 -5.81 -33.53
C LYS A 312 -7.79 -4.75 -33.01
N TYR A 313 -8.12 -4.77 -31.70
CA TYR A 313 -9.03 -3.82 -31.09
C TYR A 313 -8.34 -2.73 -30.26
N MET A 314 -7.05 -2.86 -29.94
CA MET A 314 -6.33 -1.97 -29.04
C MET A 314 -6.47 -0.49 -29.42
N ASN A 315 -6.25 -0.12 -30.69
CA ASN A 315 -6.38 1.26 -31.15
C ASN A 315 -7.82 1.81 -30.99
N ARG A 316 -8.84 0.93 -31.16
CA ARG A 316 -10.26 1.30 -30.93
C ARG A 316 -10.54 1.54 -29.47
N CYS A 317 -9.98 0.70 -28.58
CA CYS A 317 -10.06 0.89 -27.14
C CYS A 317 -9.44 2.23 -26.71
N ILE A 318 -8.21 2.51 -27.13
CA ILE A 318 -7.51 3.79 -26.83
C ILE A 318 -8.35 4.97 -27.31
N THR A 319 -8.88 4.93 -28.54
CA THR A 319 -9.73 5.96 -29.10
C THR A 319 -11.01 6.16 -28.28
N ALA A 320 -11.63 5.06 -27.84
CA ALA A 320 -12.83 5.12 -27.00
C ALA A 320 -12.53 5.73 -25.63
N VAL A 321 -11.43 5.33 -24.97
CA VAL A 321 -10.98 5.95 -23.72
C VAL A 321 -10.73 7.45 -23.87
N GLN A 322 -9.98 7.84 -24.90
CA GLN A 322 -9.69 9.26 -25.17
C GLN A 322 -10.95 10.08 -25.43
N ARG A 323 -11.93 9.51 -26.13
CA ARG A 323 -13.25 10.14 -26.35
C ARG A 323 -13.99 10.36 -25.03
N GLU A 324 -14.03 9.37 -24.14
CA GLU A 324 -14.71 9.53 -22.86
C GLU A 324 -14.00 10.52 -21.92
N LEU A 325 -12.66 10.55 -21.92
CA LEU A 325 -11.89 11.59 -21.23
C LEU A 325 -12.16 13.00 -21.80
N LYS A 326 -12.28 13.14 -23.13
CA LYS A 326 -12.66 14.40 -23.77
C LYS A 326 -14.08 14.81 -23.38
N ASN A 327 -15.04 13.88 -23.37
CA ASN A 327 -16.40 14.12 -22.97
C ASN A 327 -16.50 14.63 -21.53
N LEU A 328 -15.81 13.98 -20.58
CA LEU A 328 -15.77 14.40 -19.19
C LEU A 328 -15.15 15.78 -18.98
N ARG A 329 -14.17 16.16 -19.80
CA ARG A 329 -13.54 17.47 -19.75
C ARG A 329 -14.41 18.59 -20.34
N GLN A 330 -15.19 18.27 -21.37
CA GLN A 330 -15.99 19.27 -22.12
C GLN A 330 -17.41 19.42 -21.61
N LYS A 331 -17.98 18.37 -21.02
CA LYS A 331 -19.37 18.34 -20.58
C LYS A 331 -19.47 18.21 -19.07
N LYS A 332 -20.07 19.19 -18.43
CA LYS A 332 -20.37 19.09 -16.99
C LYS A 332 -21.32 17.94 -16.74
N MET A 333 -21.06 17.17 -15.69
CA MET A 333 -21.98 16.17 -15.18
C MET A 333 -23.24 16.86 -14.65
N SER A 334 -24.42 16.31 -14.93
CA SER A 334 -25.67 16.84 -14.35
C SER A 334 -25.65 16.68 -12.81
N SER A 335 -26.35 17.56 -12.10
CA SER A 335 -26.43 17.53 -10.65
C SER A 335 -26.92 16.18 -10.10
N ASN A 336 -27.90 15.56 -10.78
CA ASN A 336 -28.41 14.23 -10.40
C ASN A 336 -27.32 13.16 -10.55
N LYS A 337 -26.59 13.11 -11.67
CA LYS A 337 -25.49 12.15 -11.86
C LYS A 337 -24.35 12.35 -10.84
N LEU A 338 -24.02 13.60 -10.54
CA LEU A 338 -23.03 13.93 -9.53
C LEU A 338 -23.47 13.47 -8.14
N SER A 339 -24.75 13.69 -7.78
CA SER A 339 -25.31 13.22 -6.51
C SER A 339 -25.24 11.70 -6.38
N LEU A 340 -25.64 10.96 -7.43
CA LEU A 340 -25.57 9.49 -7.45
C LEU A 340 -24.11 8.99 -7.34
N ALA A 341 -23.16 9.63 -8.03
CA ALA A 341 -21.75 9.29 -7.93
C ALA A 341 -21.19 9.49 -6.51
N LYS A 342 -21.57 10.57 -5.85
CA LYS A 342 -21.21 10.83 -4.45
C LYS A 342 -21.84 9.79 -3.50
N GLN A 343 -23.09 9.44 -3.68
CA GLN A 343 -23.76 8.39 -2.90
C GLN A 343 -23.09 7.04 -3.09
N GLN A 344 -22.75 6.67 -4.32
CA GLN A 344 -22.02 5.44 -4.63
C GLN A 344 -20.68 5.38 -3.91
N LEU A 345 -19.87 6.44 -3.98
CA LEU A 345 -18.58 6.49 -3.29
C LEU A 345 -18.73 6.40 -1.77
N LYS A 346 -19.72 7.08 -1.19
CA LYS A 346 -20.04 6.98 0.25
C LYS A 346 -20.44 5.56 0.65
N GLY A 347 -21.28 4.89 -0.15
CA GLY A 347 -21.66 3.50 0.09
C GLY A 347 -20.48 2.54 0.04
N GLN A 348 -19.60 2.68 -0.96
CA GLN A 348 -18.38 1.87 -1.09
C GLN A 348 -17.43 2.07 0.11
N LEU A 349 -17.26 3.31 0.56
CA LEU A 349 -16.47 3.61 1.75
C LEU A 349 -17.08 2.99 3.03
N ALA A 350 -18.40 3.04 3.17
CA ALA A 350 -19.07 2.41 4.31
C ALA A 350 -18.87 0.89 4.30
N ILE A 351 -19.08 0.22 3.15
CA ILE A 351 -18.85 -1.22 2.99
C ILE A 351 -17.39 -1.60 3.30
N SER A 352 -16.41 -0.83 2.80
CA SER A 352 -14.99 -1.08 3.09
C SER A 352 -14.66 -0.99 4.58
N ARG A 353 -15.40 -0.21 5.36
CA ARG A 353 -15.24 -0.06 6.81
C ARG A 353 -15.90 -1.15 7.65
N GLU A 354 -16.61 -2.09 7.06
CA GLU A 354 -17.07 -3.29 7.77
C GLU A 354 -15.88 -4.23 8.10
N SER A 355 -14.79 -4.15 7.35
CA SER A 355 -13.56 -4.89 7.63
C SER A 355 -12.70 -4.15 8.68
N ASN A 356 -12.57 -4.73 9.87
CA ASN A 356 -11.69 -4.20 10.92
C ASN A 356 -10.22 -4.16 10.50
N ASN A 357 -9.78 -5.11 9.65
CA ASN A 357 -8.44 -5.09 9.08
C ASN A 357 -8.22 -3.85 8.19
N ASN A 358 -9.18 -3.55 7.29
CA ASN A 358 -9.11 -2.35 6.46
C ASN A 358 -9.11 -1.06 7.30
N ILE A 359 -9.89 -1.01 8.38
CA ILE A 359 -9.89 0.12 9.32
C ILE A 359 -8.51 0.28 9.94
N MET A 360 -7.92 -0.80 10.47
CA MET A 360 -6.60 -0.80 11.11
C MET A 360 -5.52 -0.28 10.16
N LEU A 361 -5.45 -0.81 8.94
CA LEU A 361 -4.49 -0.37 7.92
C LEU A 361 -4.72 1.09 7.47
N SER A 362 -5.98 1.50 7.29
CA SER A 362 -6.35 2.86 6.91
C SER A 362 -5.97 3.88 7.99
N TYR A 363 -6.17 3.54 9.26
CA TYR A 363 -5.78 4.39 10.38
C TYR A 363 -4.26 4.53 10.47
N ALA A 364 -3.53 3.41 10.38
CA ALA A 364 -2.07 3.43 10.35
C ALA A 364 -1.55 4.37 9.25
N LYS A 365 -1.99 4.17 8.00
CA LYS A 365 -1.56 4.99 6.86
C LYS A 365 -1.95 6.46 7.01
N SER A 366 -3.16 6.75 7.51
CA SER A 366 -3.62 8.13 7.69
C SER A 366 -2.80 8.87 8.76
N LEU A 367 -2.52 8.21 9.87
CA LEU A 367 -1.72 8.79 10.95
C LEU A 367 -0.25 8.92 10.52
N LEU A 368 0.28 7.93 9.79
CA LEU A 368 1.66 7.95 9.31
C LEU A 368 1.90 9.11 8.32
N VAL A 369 1.06 9.24 7.30
CA VAL A 369 1.27 10.18 6.18
C VAL A 369 0.78 11.60 6.50
N ARG A 370 -0.34 11.72 7.23
CA ARG A 370 -1.01 13.02 7.44
C ARG A 370 -1.00 13.50 8.88
N ASN A 371 -0.48 12.71 9.80
CA ASN A 371 -0.58 12.91 11.25
C ASN A 371 -2.03 13.21 11.73
N LYS A 372 -3.02 12.72 10.98
CA LYS A 372 -4.45 12.97 11.23
C LYS A 372 -5.30 11.86 10.64
N ILE A 373 -6.35 11.49 11.38
CA ILE A 373 -7.40 10.58 10.94
C ILE A 373 -8.70 11.35 10.86
N ASP A 374 -9.35 11.38 9.70
CA ASP A 374 -10.67 11.97 9.54
C ASP A 374 -11.74 10.92 9.89
N SER A 375 -12.78 11.31 10.65
CA SER A 375 -13.94 10.46 10.90
C SER A 375 -14.72 10.21 9.60
N ILE A 376 -15.58 9.18 9.60
CA ILE A 376 -16.40 8.87 8.41
C ILE A 376 -17.34 10.03 8.06
N GLU A 377 -17.90 10.71 9.06
CA GLU A 377 -18.76 11.88 8.90
C GLU A 377 -17.99 13.01 8.21
N THR A 378 -16.75 13.28 8.68
CA THR A 378 -15.87 14.29 8.08
C THR A 378 -15.54 13.93 6.61
N ILE A 379 -15.27 12.67 6.31
CA ILE A 379 -15.00 12.21 4.94
C ILE A 379 -16.26 12.38 4.08
N HIS A 380 -17.44 12.00 4.59
CA HIS A 380 -18.71 12.16 3.89
C HIS A 380 -19.08 13.63 3.61
N GLN A 381 -18.74 14.54 4.52
CA GLN A 381 -18.94 15.99 4.30
C GLN A 381 -18.01 16.54 3.21
N LYS A 382 -16.79 16.02 3.11
CA LYS A 382 -15.82 16.43 2.09
C LYS A 382 -16.13 15.91 0.68
N ILE A 383 -16.89 14.80 0.57
CA ILE A 383 -17.38 14.24 -0.70
C ILE A 383 -18.61 15.04 -1.17
#